data_7800c69dad13a0f45e899f304ff5bccd
#
_entry.id   7800c69dad13a0f45e899f304ff5bccd
#
_cell.length_a   1.000
_cell.length_b   1.000
_cell.length_c   1.000
_cell.angle_alpha   90.00
_cell.angle_beta   90.00
_cell.angle_gamma   90.00
#
_symmetry.space_group_name_H-M   'P 1'
#
loop_
_entity.id
_entity.type
_entity.pdbx_description
1 polymer ?
#
loop_
_entity_poly.entity_id
_entity_poly.type
_entity_poly.pdbx_seq_one_letter_code
_entity_poly.pdbx_strand_id
1 'polypeptide(L)'
;DQSLKIYSGGLGFLAGSHMRSAYDLKQNVIGIGILWKKGYYDQYKNEDLSMGVQFQEKNYHFLEETNIKFTIKINNHDVWVTAFYLKPETFGTVPMFFLTTDLPENDYLAKSTTFRLYDSDPIAKIAQTMVLGLGGAKLLDALDYEPDVYHLNEAHALSCVFHLYNKFKNVE
;
A
#
# COMPACT_ATOMS: atom_id res chain seq x y z
N ASP A 1 10.90 -15.26 -9.74
CA ASP A 1 11.19 -14.68 -8.41
C ASP A 1 10.46 -13.36 -8.25
N GLN A 2 9.81 -13.19 -7.11
CA GLN A 2 9.09 -11.96 -6.80
C GLN A 2 10.05 -10.95 -6.18
N SER A 3 10.42 -9.94 -6.95
CA SER A 3 11.31 -8.87 -6.45
C SER A 3 10.65 -8.02 -5.38
N LEU A 4 9.32 -7.89 -5.41
CA LEU A 4 8.51 -7.11 -4.46
C LEU A 4 7.46 -8.01 -3.82
N LYS A 5 7.70 -8.47 -2.60
CA LYS A 5 6.86 -9.45 -1.88
C LYS A 5 5.73 -8.77 -1.09
N ILE A 6 4.91 -7.97 -1.76
CA ILE A 6 3.81 -7.21 -1.15
C ILE A 6 2.42 -7.77 -1.52
N TYR A 7 2.35 -8.92 -2.16
CA TYR A 7 1.09 -9.54 -2.58
C TYR A 7 1.12 -11.06 -2.41
N SER A 8 -0.06 -11.66 -2.47
CA SER A 8 -0.26 -13.11 -2.56
C SER A 8 -1.50 -13.40 -3.41
N GLY A 9 -1.46 -14.52 -4.14
CA GLY A 9 -2.59 -14.96 -4.98
C GLY A 9 -2.74 -14.20 -6.30
N GLY A 10 -3.85 -14.45 -7.00
CA GLY A 10 -4.10 -14.01 -8.38
C GLY A 10 -4.28 -12.49 -8.54
N LEU A 11 -4.82 -11.81 -7.52
CA LEU A 11 -5.04 -10.36 -7.57
C LEU A 11 -3.75 -9.57 -7.73
N GLY A 12 -2.66 -10.02 -7.10
CA GLY A 12 -1.36 -9.39 -7.25
C GLY A 12 -0.79 -9.52 -8.66
N PHE A 13 -1.01 -10.67 -9.30
CA PHE A 13 -0.64 -10.84 -10.71
C PHE A 13 -1.46 -9.95 -11.63
N LEU A 14 -2.78 -9.85 -11.39
CA LEU A 14 -3.64 -8.96 -12.16
C LEU A 14 -3.19 -7.51 -12.05
N ALA A 15 -2.99 -7.01 -10.84
CA ALA A 15 -2.51 -5.64 -10.61
C ALA A 15 -1.15 -5.40 -11.27
N GLY A 16 -0.19 -6.31 -11.10
CA GLY A 16 1.15 -6.19 -11.70
C GLY A 16 1.12 -6.20 -13.22
N SER A 17 0.30 -7.07 -13.83
CA SER A 17 0.13 -7.11 -15.28
C SER A 17 -0.53 -5.83 -15.81
N HIS A 18 -1.54 -5.30 -15.10
CA HIS A 18 -2.19 -4.06 -15.46
C HIS A 18 -1.19 -2.88 -15.44
N MET A 19 -0.40 -2.74 -14.36
CA MET A 19 0.60 -1.66 -14.24
C MET A 19 1.68 -1.73 -15.33
N ARG A 20 2.09 -2.92 -15.74
CA ARG A 20 3.04 -3.11 -16.86
C ARG A 20 2.40 -2.79 -18.20
N SER A 21 1.20 -3.30 -18.48
CA SER A 21 0.50 -3.01 -19.71
C SER A 21 0.22 -1.51 -19.88
N ALA A 22 -0.16 -0.83 -18.80
CA ALA A 22 -0.35 0.61 -18.81
C ALA A 22 0.96 1.36 -19.10
N TYR A 23 2.09 0.88 -18.59
CA TYR A 23 3.42 1.43 -18.92
C TYR A 23 3.76 1.23 -20.40
N ASP A 24 3.61 0.01 -20.92
CA ASP A 24 3.89 -0.30 -22.33
C ASP A 24 3.03 0.55 -23.29
N LEU A 25 1.77 0.77 -22.91
CA LEU A 25 0.81 1.60 -23.65
C LEU A 25 0.97 3.10 -23.38
N LYS A 26 1.96 3.52 -22.57
CA LYS A 26 2.20 4.92 -22.17
C LYS A 26 0.96 5.62 -21.61
N GLN A 27 0.15 4.89 -20.86
CA GLN A 27 -1.03 5.44 -20.19
C GLN A 27 -0.63 6.33 -19.02
N ASN A 28 -1.34 7.44 -18.84
CA ASN A 28 -1.14 8.33 -17.69
C ASN A 28 -1.80 7.75 -16.43
N VAL A 29 -1.15 6.77 -15.84
CA VAL A 29 -1.62 6.03 -14.66
C VAL A 29 -0.51 6.01 -13.61
N ILE A 30 -0.89 6.13 -12.35
CA ILE A 30 -0.01 5.87 -11.20
C ILE A 30 -0.63 4.77 -10.33
N GLY A 31 0.20 3.96 -9.70
CA GLY A 31 -0.24 2.92 -8.79
C GLY A 31 0.01 3.30 -7.33
N ILE A 32 -0.93 2.97 -6.44
CA ILE A 32 -0.75 3.12 -4.99
C ILE A 32 -1.03 1.79 -4.32
N GLY A 33 -0.13 1.38 -3.44
CA GLY A 33 -0.22 0.16 -2.65
C GLY A 33 0.28 0.36 -1.23
N ILE A 34 0.33 -0.71 -0.46
CA ILE A 34 0.94 -0.72 0.88
C ILE A 34 2.29 -1.41 0.81
N LEU A 35 3.29 -0.82 1.45
CA LEU A 35 4.60 -1.45 1.68
C LEU A 35 4.51 -2.33 2.93
N TRP A 36 4.25 -3.60 2.70
CA TRP A 36 4.16 -4.58 3.78
C TRP A 36 5.55 -4.93 4.30
N LYS A 37 5.88 -4.50 5.52
CA LYS A 37 7.20 -4.71 6.14
C LYS A 37 7.62 -6.18 6.14
N LYS A 38 6.67 -7.09 6.41
CA LYS A 38 6.90 -8.53 6.48
C LYS A 38 6.30 -9.28 5.29
N GLY A 39 5.55 -8.59 4.42
CA GLY A 39 4.87 -9.18 3.28
C GLY A 39 3.85 -10.25 3.69
N TYR A 40 3.76 -11.29 2.87
CA TYR A 40 3.07 -12.53 3.22
C TYR A 40 4.03 -13.48 3.92
N TYR A 41 3.50 -14.52 4.60
CA TYR A 41 4.34 -15.48 5.29
C TYR A 41 5.21 -16.32 4.34
N ASP A 42 6.37 -16.71 4.83
CA ASP A 42 7.22 -17.72 4.21
C ASP A 42 6.98 -19.08 4.89
N GLN A 43 6.86 -20.15 4.10
CA GLN A 43 6.70 -21.50 4.63
C GLN A 43 8.06 -22.22 4.72
N TYR A 44 8.24 -23.00 5.76
CA TYR A 44 9.40 -23.90 5.90
C TYR A 44 8.96 -25.25 6.43
N LYS A 45 9.77 -26.25 6.18
CA LYS A 45 9.53 -27.62 6.62
C LYS A 45 10.31 -27.88 7.91
N ASN A 46 9.59 -28.35 8.94
CA ASN A 46 10.18 -28.78 10.19
C ASN A 46 10.86 -30.15 10.06
N GLU A 47 11.66 -30.55 11.06
CA GLU A 47 12.32 -31.87 11.09
C GLU A 47 11.31 -33.03 11.11
N ASP A 48 10.16 -32.85 11.76
CA ASP A 48 9.06 -33.80 11.80
C ASP A 48 8.20 -33.83 10.52
N LEU A 49 8.64 -33.13 9.46
CA LEU A 49 7.97 -32.97 8.17
C LEU A 49 6.71 -32.11 8.19
N SER A 50 6.31 -31.56 9.33
CA SER A 50 5.22 -30.58 9.41
C SER A 50 5.64 -29.26 8.75
N MET A 51 4.64 -28.44 8.37
CA MET A 51 4.88 -27.12 7.77
C MET A 51 4.85 -26.04 8.85
N GLY A 52 5.92 -25.26 8.93
CA GLY A 52 6.01 -24.05 9.75
C GLY A 52 5.77 -22.80 8.93
N VAL A 53 5.47 -21.70 9.61
CA VAL A 53 5.23 -20.38 9.05
C VAL A 53 6.11 -19.37 9.75
N GLN A 54 6.76 -18.52 8.96
CA GLN A 54 7.55 -17.41 9.49
C GLN A 54 7.27 -16.11 8.74
N PHE A 55 7.47 -14.99 9.43
CA PHE A 55 7.38 -13.66 8.87
C PHE A 55 8.74 -12.98 8.96
N GLN A 56 9.35 -12.71 7.80
CA GLN A 56 10.64 -12.04 7.72
C GLN A 56 10.46 -10.59 7.28
N GLU A 57 11.25 -9.68 7.84
CA GLU A 57 11.29 -8.30 7.36
C GLU A 57 11.87 -8.25 5.96
N LYS A 58 11.25 -7.44 5.11
CA LYS A 58 11.64 -7.25 3.71
C LYS A 58 12.16 -5.83 3.54
N ASN A 59 13.36 -5.72 3.01
CA ASN A 59 13.98 -4.44 2.65
C ASN A 59 14.13 -4.36 1.12
N TYR A 60 13.73 -3.22 0.56
CA TYR A 60 13.72 -3.00 -0.87
C TYR A 60 14.58 -1.78 -1.23
N HIS A 61 15.85 -2.01 -1.53
CA HIS A 61 16.83 -0.95 -1.84
C HIS A 61 16.56 -0.20 -3.14
N PHE A 62 15.66 -0.71 -3.98
CA PHE A 62 15.25 -0.06 -5.22
C PHE A 62 14.05 0.89 -5.04
N LEU A 63 13.51 0.99 -3.85
CA LEU A 63 12.47 1.97 -3.52
C LEU A 63 13.13 3.24 -2.97
N GLU A 64 12.59 4.39 -3.36
CA GLU A 64 13.06 5.70 -2.91
C GLU A 64 12.09 6.30 -1.90
N GLU A 65 12.61 6.89 -0.83
CA GLU A 65 11.78 7.65 0.10
C GLU A 65 11.27 8.93 -0.56
N THR A 66 9.96 9.18 -0.44
CA THR A 66 9.36 10.42 -0.99
C THR A 66 9.62 11.64 -0.11
N ASN A 67 10.07 11.45 1.14
CA ASN A 67 10.15 12.47 2.19
C ASN A 67 8.81 13.17 2.50
N ILE A 68 7.70 12.62 2.02
CA ILE A 68 6.35 13.09 2.31
C ILE A 68 5.83 12.36 3.53
N LYS A 69 5.41 13.11 4.55
CA LYS A 69 4.76 12.57 5.75
C LYS A 69 3.47 13.31 6.02
N PHE A 70 2.43 12.58 6.36
CA PHE A 70 1.15 13.12 6.75
C PHE A 70 0.46 12.20 7.76
N THR A 71 -0.62 12.65 8.36
CA THR A 71 -1.41 11.82 9.28
C THR A 71 -2.77 11.47 8.69
N ILE A 72 -3.27 10.30 9.05
CA ILE A 72 -4.67 9.91 8.92
C ILE A 72 -5.24 9.62 10.31
N LYS A 73 -6.56 9.78 10.48
CA LYS A 73 -7.20 9.40 11.75
C LYS A 73 -7.73 7.97 11.65
N ILE A 74 -7.27 7.12 12.57
CA ILE A 74 -7.81 5.78 12.77
C ILE A 74 -8.30 5.71 14.22
N ASN A 75 -9.59 5.51 14.42
CA ASN A 75 -10.21 5.49 15.75
C ASN A 75 -9.81 6.70 16.64
N ASN A 76 -9.91 7.92 16.07
CA ASN A 76 -9.52 9.20 16.69
C ASN A 76 -8.04 9.37 17.05
N HIS A 77 -7.17 8.43 16.72
CA HIS A 77 -5.72 8.55 16.83
C HIS A 77 -5.10 9.01 15.52
N ASP A 78 -4.14 9.92 15.60
CA ASP A 78 -3.35 10.32 14.45
C ASP A 78 -2.29 9.26 14.15
N VAL A 79 -2.35 8.68 12.96
CA VAL A 79 -1.40 7.69 12.46
C VAL A 79 -0.57 8.34 11.36
N TRP A 80 0.73 8.42 11.57
CA TRP A 80 1.67 8.92 10.58
C TRP A 80 1.86 7.94 9.44
N VAL A 81 1.83 8.46 8.22
CA VAL A 81 2.00 7.70 6.99
C VAL A 81 3.06 8.38 6.14
N THR A 82 3.91 7.59 5.51
CA THR A 82 4.81 8.01 4.44
C THR A 82 4.66 7.10 3.24
N ALA A 83 5.30 7.43 2.13
CA ALA A 83 5.32 6.62 0.94
C ALA A 83 6.74 6.40 0.43
N PHE A 84 6.94 5.23 -0.19
CA PHE A 84 8.11 4.92 -0.99
C PHE A 84 7.73 4.89 -2.46
N TYR A 85 8.60 5.38 -3.31
CA TYR A 85 8.42 5.48 -4.75
C TYR A 85 9.16 4.37 -5.48
N LEU A 86 8.48 3.71 -6.40
CA LEU A 86 9.07 2.79 -7.36
C LEU A 86 9.12 3.46 -8.73
N LYS A 87 10.32 3.66 -9.22
CA LYS A 87 10.55 4.22 -10.56
C LYS A 87 10.06 3.26 -11.65
N PRO A 88 9.45 3.79 -12.73
CA PRO A 88 8.98 3.01 -13.86
C PRO A 88 10.03 2.08 -14.46
N GLU A 89 11.24 2.57 -14.60
CA GLU A 89 12.34 1.87 -15.28
C GLU A 89 12.82 0.63 -14.53
N THR A 90 12.56 0.55 -13.21
CA THR A 90 13.03 -0.54 -12.37
C THR A 90 12.46 -1.88 -12.80
N PHE A 91 11.16 -1.91 -13.14
CA PHE A 91 10.45 -3.13 -13.54
C PHE A 91 9.57 -2.97 -14.79
N GLY A 92 9.66 -1.85 -15.50
CA GLY A 92 8.78 -1.55 -16.63
C GLY A 92 7.31 -1.48 -16.19
N THR A 93 7.02 -0.66 -15.18
CA THR A 93 5.67 -0.42 -14.67
C THR A 93 5.37 1.08 -14.70
N VAL A 94 4.10 1.45 -14.56
CA VAL A 94 3.76 2.86 -14.27
C VAL A 94 4.40 3.30 -12.95
N PRO A 95 4.55 4.61 -12.69
CA PRO A 95 5.00 5.10 -11.38
C PRO A 95 4.16 4.50 -10.26
N MET A 96 4.79 3.97 -9.21
CA MET A 96 4.07 3.37 -8.09
C MET A 96 4.54 3.94 -6.76
N PHE A 97 3.58 4.13 -5.85
CA PHE A 97 3.82 4.57 -4.49
C PHE A 97 3.34 3.51 -3.50
N PHE A 98 4.16 3.24 -2.49
CA PHE A 98 3.84 2.26 -1.46
C PHE A 98 3.80 2.92 -0.09
N LEU A 99 2.62 2.94 0.52
CA LEU A 99 2.36 3.55 1.82
C LEU A 99 2.86 2.67 2.95
N THR A 100 3.41 3.28 3.98
CA THR A 100 3.76 2.60 5.23
C THR A 100 3.48 3.45 6.45
N THR A 101 3.14 2.79 7.55
CA THR A 101 3.01 3.38 8.88
C THR A 101 4.19 3.03 9.79
N ASP A 102 5.21 2.33 9.28
CA ASP A 102 6.40 1.95 10.06
C ASP A 102 7.36 3.13 10.22
N LEU A 103 6.91 4.11 11.00
CA LEU A 103 7.60 5.36 11.25
C LEU A 103 7.88 5.52 12.75
N PRO A 104 9.01 6.16 13.14
CA PRO A 104 9.33 6.38 14.55
C PRO A 104 8.29 7.20 15.32
N GLU A 105 7.54 8.06 14.61
CA GLU A 105 6.47 8.90 15.17
C GLU A 105 5.25 8.09 15.64
N ASN A 106 5.09 6.87 15.16
CA ASN A 106 3.97 5.99 15.52
C ASN A 106 4.32 5.09 16.71
N ASP A 107 3.31 4.78 17.51
CA ASP A 107 3.38 3.68 18.48
C ASP A 107 3.42 2.30 17.77
N TYR A 108 3.58 1.24 18.56
CA TYR A 108 3.68 -0.11 18.00
C TYR A 108 2.42 -0.55 17.25
N LEU A 109 1.24 -0.18 17.76
CA LEU A 109 -0.04 -0.57 17.15
C LEU A 109 -0.20 0.09 15.76
N ALA A 110 0.05 1.39 15.69
CA ALA A 110 0.01 2.13 14.43
C ALA A 110 1.05 1.60 13.43
N LYS A 111 2.31 1.35 13.87
CA LYS A 111 3.34 0.73 13.03
C LYS A 111 2.91 -0.60 12.46
N SER A 112 2.30 -1.45 13.29
CA SER A 112 1.95 -2.82 12.92
C SER A 112 0.86 -2.90 11.84
N THR A 113 0.13 -1.82 11.58
CA THR A 113 -0.92 -1.74 10.55
C THR A 113 -0.39 -2.15 9.16
N THR A 114 0.86 -1.80 8.83
CA THR A 114 1.48 -2.15 7.54
C THR A 114 2.52 -3.27 7.65
N PHE A 115 2.49 -4.10 8.71
CA PHE A 115 3.47 -5.18 8.84
C PHE A 115 3.15 -6.41 8.00
N ARG A 116 1.90 -6.87 8.00
CA ARG A 116 1.52 -8.15 7.41
C ARG A 116 0.38 -8.00 6.43
N LEU A 117 0.57 -8.59 5.27
CA LEU A 117 -0.51 -8.81 4.32
C LEU A 117 -1.47 -9.88 4.86
N TYR A 118 -2.78 -9.66 4.73
CA TYR A 118 -3.85 -10.56 5.19
C TYR A 118 -3.82 -10.82 6.70
N ASP A 119 -3.94 -9.77 7.48
CA ASP A 119 -4.15 -9.93 8.92
C ASP A 119 -5.47 -10.68 9.19
N SER A 120 -5.50 -11.52 10.22
CA SER A 120 -6.71 -12.24 10.61
C SER A 120 -7.69 -11.38 11.41
N ASP A 121 -7.21 -10.33 12.08
CA ASP A 121 -8.02 -9.41 12.87
C ASP A 121 -8.84 -8.48 11.97
N PRO A 122 -10.18 -8.45 12.11
CA PRO A 122 -11.05 -7.55 11.35
C PRO A 122 -10.74 -6.06 11.58
N ILE A 123 -10.34 -5.68 12.80
CA ILE A 123 -10.00 -4.28 13.13
C ILE A 123 -8.72 -3.88 12.40
N ALA A 124 -7.71 -4.74 12.40
CA ALA A 124 -6.49 -4.51 11.65
C ALA A 124 -6.77 -4.37 10.14
N LYS A 125 -7.64 -5.20 9.58
CA LYS A 125 -8.06 -5.08 8.16
C LYS A 125 -8.72 -3.74 7.85
N ILE A 126 -9.59 -3.24 8.72
CA ILE A 126 -10.21 -1.92 8.56
C ILE A 126 -9.13 -0.84 8.60
N ALA A 127 -8.20 -0.89 9.54
CA ALA A 127 -7.10 0.06 9.62
C ALA A 127 -6.24 0.04 8.35
N GLN A 128 -5.91 -1.14 7.82
CA GLN A 128 -5.20 -1.31 6.55
C GLN A 128 -5.96 -0.69 5.37
N THR A 129 -7.28 -0.90 5.30
CA THR A 129 -8.16 -0.29 4.29
C THR A 129 -8.14 1.25 4.40
N MET A 130 -8.12 1.80 5.62
CA MET A 130 -8.02 3.24 5.84
C MET A 130 -6.66 3.78 5.41
N VAL A 131 -5.56 3.07 5.72
CA VAL A 131 -4.22 3.47 5.24
C VAL A 131 -4.18 3.50 3.72
N LEU A 132 -4.69 2.48 3.04
CA LEU A 132 -4.67 2.45 1.58
C LEU A 132 -5.58 3.51 0.96
N GLY A 133 -6.83 3.61 1.39
CA GLY A 133 -7.82 4.50 0.78
C GLY A 133 -7.64 5.97 1.17
N LEU A 134 -7.73 6.29 2.48
CA LEU A 134 -7.54 7.66 2.96
C LEU A 134 -6.10 8.12 2.79
N GLY A 135 -5.13 7.25 3.12
CA GLY A 135 -3.72 7.54 2.97
C GLY A 135 -3.33 7.74 1.52
N GLY A 136 -3.82 6.89 0.62
CA GLY A 136 -3.57 7.03 -0.82
C GLY A 136 -4.11 8.34 -1.39
N ALA A 137 -5.33 8.72 -1.05
CA ALA A 137 -5.91 9.98 -1.51
C ALA A 137 -5.15 11.20 -0.96
N LYS A 138 -4.77 11.19 0.33
CA LYS A 138 -3.94 12.26 0.91
C LYS A 138 -2.53 12.34 0.31
N LEU A 139 -1.95 11.19 -0.06
CA LEU A 139 -0.67 11.20 -0.77
C LEU A 139 -0.78 11.93 -2.11
N LEU A 140 -1.85 11.68 -2.87
CA LEU A 140 -2.09 12.37 -4.15
C LEU A 140 -2.20 13.88 -3.96
N ASP A 141 -2.94 14.32 -2.93
CA ASP A 141 -3.02 15.75 -2.60
C ASP A 141 -1.63 16.31 -2.22
N ALA A 142 -0.85 15.58 -1.43
CA ALA A 142 0.49 16.01 -1.00
C ALA A 142 1.51 16.04 -2.16
N LEU A 143 1.28 15.27 -3.21
CA LEU A 143 2.07 15.25 -4.45
C LEU A 143 1.54 16.24 -5.49
N ASP A 144 0.48 16.98 -5.20
CA ASP A 144 -0.20 17.90 -6.12
C ASP A 144 -0.69 17.21 -7.40
N TYR A 145 -1.15 15.95 -7.25
CA TYR A 145 -1.81 15.22 -8.33
C TYR A 145 -3.33 15.45 -8.30
N GLU A 146 -3.90 15.73 -9.45
CA GLU A 146 -5.35 15.85 -9.65
C GLU A 146 -5.85 14.77 -10.62
N PRO A 147 -6.10 13.54 -10.13
CA PRO A 147 -6.56 12.47 -11.00
C PRO A 147 -8.00 12.70 -11.48
N ASP A 148 -8.25 12.49 -12.77
CA ASP A 148 -9.62 12.46 -13.33
C ASP A 148 -10.41 11.25 -12.86
N VAL A 149 -9.73 10.13 -12.58
CA VAL A 149 -10.34 8.86 -12.20
C VAL A 149 -9.55 8.20 -11.07
N TYR A 150 -10.27 7.82 -10.02
CA TYR A 150 -9.77 6.97 -8.94
C TYR A 150 -10.27 5.53 -9.17
N HIS A 151 -9.38 4.68 -9.68
CA HIS A 151 -9.68 3.28 -9.90
C HIS A 151 -9.36 2.45 -8.66
N LEU A 152 -10.39 1.93 -7.99
CA LEU A 152 -10.25 1.09 -6.80
C LEU A 152 -10.21 -0.38 -7.23
N ASN A 153 -9.10 -1.07 -6.91
CA ASN A 153 -9.01 -2.51 -7.12
C ASN A 153 -9.69 -3.23 -5.95
N GLU A 154 -10.92 -3.64 -6.13
CA GLU A 154 -11.84 -4.18 -5.12
C GLU A 154 -12.15 -3.20 -3.97
N ALA A 155 -12.57 -3.72 -2.81
CA ALA A 155 -12.99 -2.92 -1.66
C ALA A 155 -11.83 -2.39 -0.79
N HIS A 156 -10.58 -2.83 -1.05
CA HIS A 156 -9.45 -2.55 -0.15
C HIS A 156 -9.08 -1.07 -0.02
N ALA A 157 -9.46 -0.24 -0.98
CA ALA A 157 -9.25 1.21 -0.95
C ALA A 157 -10.56 2.01 -0.81
N LEU A 158 -11.69 1.37 -0.47
CA LEU A 158 -13.01 2.01 -0.47
C LEU A 158 -13.09 3.27 0.40
N SER A 159 -12.31 3.35 1.49
CA SER A 159 -12.25 4.53 2.35
C SER A 159 -11.79 5.81 1.63
N CYS A 160 -11.17 5.70 0.44
CA CYS A 160 -10.87 6.83 -0.46
C CYS A 160 -12.11 7.69 -0.74
N VAL A 161 -13.28 7.07 -0.90
CA VAL A 161 -14.55 7.77 -1.18
C VAL A 161 -14.89 8.82 -0.12
N PHE A 162 -14.58 8.57 1.15
CA PHE A 162 -14.83 9.57 2.21
C PHE A 162 -13.94 10.80 2.07
N HIS A 163 -12.69 10.62 1.66
CA HIS A 163 -11.78 11.73 1.39
C HIS A 163 -12.29 12.57 0.21
N LEU A 164 -12.62 11.91 -0.90
CA LEU A 164 -13.15 12.56 -2.10
C LEU A 164 -14.46 13.30 -1.82
N TYR A 165 -15.39 12.66 -1.11
CA TYR A 165 -16.62 13.32 -0.69
C TYR A 165 -16.33 14.61 0.08
N ASN A 166 -15.43 14.58 1.06
CA ASN A 166 -15.07 15.77 1.82
C ASN A 166 -14.39 16.85 0.97
N LYS A 167 -13.57 16.43 -0.01
CA LYS A 167 -12.88 17.35 -0.92
C LYS A 167 -13.85 18.06 -1.87
N PHE A 168 -14.84 17.36 -2.38
CA PHE A 168 -15.71 17.84 -3.46
C PHE A 168 -17.15 18.19 -3.02
N LYS A 169 -17.57 17.93 -1.81
CA LYS A 169 -18.96 18.16 -1.34
C LYS A 169 -19.49 19.60 -1.47
N ASN A 170 -18.60 20.58 -1.62
CA ASN A 170 -18.96 22.00 -1.76
C ASN A 170 -18.61 22.54 -3.16
N VAL A 171 -18.27 21.68 -4.11
CA VAL A 171 -18.07 22.06 -5.51
C VAL A 171 -19.40 21.88 -6.21
N GLU A 172 -20.03 23.00 -6.62
CA GLU A 172 -21.24 23.03 -7.44
C GLU A 172 -20.94 22.66 -8.92
#